data_7b93faa341383769e064c606a3ce5957
#
_entry.id   7b93faa341383769e064c606a3ce5957
#
_cell.length_a   1.000
_cell.length_b   1.000
_cell.length_c   1.000
_cell.angle_alpha   90.00
_cell.angle_beta   90.00
_cell.angle_gamma   90.00
#
_symmetry.space_group_name_H-M   'P 1'
#
loop_
_entity.id
_entity.type
_entity.pdbx_description
1 polymer ?
#
loop_
_entity_poly.entity_id
_entity_poly.type
_entity_poly.pdbx_seq_one_letter_code
_entity_poly.pdbx_strand_id
1 'polypeptide(L)'
;IINFVVKVSLNRPTKIALSISPILSSKYMMERFDCKVTNKEKRKLSSLGLAIISITSHWKSILVSVLSLGLSGLLFVLAATYTASIDPESIVKKDVYQYGQFAIETTGKYSEKVSEIENFKQKIMEFPNISNIKQVVETDISWAGKNSTGKDQLSIITDNDFASIQQFRESGDLDYQQLVQSNQIVAVNGVEGISKGDTVEFTFGDGTQKTYTVGGILDGDLYSNTAIYGGWFLMPTELIAENSVSFNVSIRLIVKANDTGLEHTTISLEKLVDMSDGLTLTTM
;
A
#
# COMPACT_ATOMS: atom_id res chain seq x y z
N ILE A 1 -2.67 -11.57 12.72
CA ILE A 1 -2.69 -11.45 14.19
C ILE A 1 -4.12 -11.17 14.67
N ILE A 2 -4.84 -10.20 14.10
CA ILE A 2 -6.23 -9.85 14.48
C ILE A 2 -7.19 -11.04 14.27
N ASN A 3 -7.07 -11.76 13.17
CA ASN A 3 -7.89 -12.95 12.91
C ASN A 3 -7.63 -14.12 13.86
N PHE A 4 -6.42 -14.20 14.44
CA PHE A 4 -6.08 -15.24 15.40
C PHE A 4 -6.69 -14.97 16.77
N VAL A 5 -6.68 -13.72 17.22
CA VAL A 5 -7.27 -13.29 18.51
C VAL A 5 -8.77 -13.47 18.50
N VAL A 6 -9.46 -13.12 17.41
CA VAL A 6 -10.92 -13.29 17.27
C VAL A 6 -11.30 -14.79 17.24
N LYS A 7 -10.49 -15.64 16.59
CA LYS A 7 -10.78 -17.09 16.52
C LYS A 7 -10.57 -17.83 17.84
N VAL A 8 -9.61 -17.39 18.66
CA VAL A 8 -9.40 -17.95 20.02
C VAL A 8 -10.50 -17.51 20.99
N SER A 9 -11.04 -16.29 20.83
CA SER A 9 -12.15 -15.77 21.64
C SER A 9 -13.48 -16.48 21.34
N LEU A 10 -13.71 -16.91 20.10
CA LEU A 10 -14.96 -17.56 19.68
C LEU A 10 -15.09 -19.03 20.04
N ASN A 11 -13.98 -19.74 20.30
CA ASN A 11 -14.04 -21.17 20.59
C ASN A 11 -14.28 -21.57 22.05
N ARG A 12 -14.32 -20.61 23.00
CA ARG A 12 -14.65 -20.88 24.41
C ARG A 12 -15.46 -19.76 25.11
N PRO A 13 -16.57 -19.25 24.55
CA PRO A 13 -17.30 -18.19 25.22
C PRO A 13 -18.19 -18.65 26.38
N THR A 14 -18.60 -19.93 26.39
CA THR A 14 -19.64 -20.43 27.31
C THR A 14 -19.14 -20.77 28.71
N LYS A 15 -17.86 -21.05 28.91
CA LYS A 15 -17.33 -21.38 30.24
C LYS A 15 -16.83 -20.16 31.04
N ILE A 16 -16.47 -19.08 30.39
CA ILE A 16 -15.97 -17.86 31.04
C ILE A 16 -17.12 -16.95 31.49
N ALA A 17 -18.20 -16.91 30.71
CA ALA A 17 -19.37 -16.08 31.07
C ALA A 17 -20.14 -16.60 32.28
N LEU A 18 -20.12 -17.92 32.58
CA LEU A 18 -20.77 -18.52 33.74
C LEU A 18 -19.98 -18.34 35.04
N SER A 19 -18.69 -17.97 34.98
CA SER A 19 -17.87 -17.73 36.18
C SER A 19 -17.88 -16.29 36.68
N ILE A 20 -18.56 -15.37 35.97
CA ILE A 20 -18.62 -13.94 36.32
C ILE A 20 -20.07 -13.52 36.51
N SER A 21 -20.85 -14.31 37.21
CA SER A 21 -22.08 -13.82 37.78
C SER A 21 -21.76 -13.27 39.18
N PRO A 22 -21.89 -11.96 39.45
CA PRO A 22 -21.60 -11.39 40.77
C PRO A 22 -22.49 -11.96 41.87
N ILE A 23 -23.65 -12.54 41.51
CA ILE A 23 -24.59 -13.19 42.42
C ILE A 23 -24.07 -14.57 42.87
N LEU A 24 -23.38 -15.32 42.01
CA LEU A 24 -22.79 -16.62 42.38
C LEU A 24 -21.56 -16.45 43.28
N SER A 25 -20.74 -15.41 43.04
CA SER A 25 -19.58 -15.16 43.90
C SER A 25 -19.95 -14.73 45.30
N SER A 26 -21.06 -14.00 45.46
CA SER A 26 -21.53 -13.61 46.79
C SER A 26 -22.09 -14.79 47.60
N LYS A 27 -22.74 -15.77 46.95
CA LYS A 27 -23.26 -16.96 47.61
C LYS A 27 -22.14 -17.92 48.07
N TYR A 28 -21.14 -18.12 47.24
CA TYR A 28 -19.96 -18.90 47.63
C TYR A 28 -19.08 -18.21 48.69
N MET A 29 -19.03 -16.91 48.73
CA MET A 29 -18.38 -16.19 49.82
C MET A 29 -19.13 -16.35 51.15
N MET A 30 -20.47 -16.27 51.15
CA MET A 30 -21.27 -16.47 52.39
C MET A 30 -21.12 -17.87 52.96
N GLU A 31 -21.19 -18.91 52.14
CA GLU A 31 -21.02 -20.32 52.58
C GLU A 31 -19.62 -20.62 53.15
N ARG A 32 -18.57 -19.98 52.69
CA ARG A 32 -17.22 -20.11 53.23
C ARG A 32 -17.00 -19.36 54.53
N PHE A 33 -17.76 -18.31 54.78
CA PHE A 33 -17.68 -17.58 56.06
C PHE A 33 -18.46 -18.28 57.19
N ASP A 34 -19.51 -19.00 56.91
CA ASP A 34 -20.29 -19.73 57.92
C ASP A 34 -19.53 -20.95 58.49
N CYS A 35 -18.58 -21.52 57.79
CA CYS A 35 -17.82 -22.72 58.26
C CYS A 35 -16.66 -22.43 59.21
N LYS A 36 -16.33 -21.19 59.55
CA LYS A 36 -15.16 -20.85 60.37
C LYS A 36 -15.37 -19.84 61.49
N VAL A 37 -16.62 -19.57 61.88
CA VAL A 37 -16.87 -18.73 63.03
C VAL A 37 -17.08 -19.60 64.27
N THR A 38 -16.07 -20.30 64.76
CA THR A 38 -16.00 -20.75 66.13
C THR A 38 -15.55 -19.57 67.01
N ASN A 39 -16.52 -19.06 67.79
CA ASN A 39 -16.37 -18.27 68.98
C ASN A 39 -15.04 -17.61 69.26
N LYS A 40 -14.83 -16.41 68.72
CA LYS A 40 -14.03 -15.36 69.38
C LYS A 40 -14.47 -14.00 68.84
N GLU A 41 -15.07 -13.23 69.74
CA GLU A 41 -15.36 -11.78 69.65
C GLU A 41 -15.84 -11.26 68.30
N LYS A 42 -17.09 -10.88 68.23
CA LYS A 42 -17.71 -10.08 67.14
C LYS A 42 -16.97 -8.73 67.03
N ARG A 43 -15.77 -8.74 66.42
CA ARG A 43 -15.19 -7.52 65.93
C ARG A 43 -16.11 -7.01 64.81
N LYS A 44 -16.76 -5.86 65.02
CA LYS A 44 -17.45 -5.14 63.96
C LYS A 44 -16.46 -4.81 62.86
N LEU A 45 -16.35 -5.68 61.85
CA LEU A 45 -15.58 -5.41 60.68
C LEU A 45 -16.22 -4.18 59.96
N SER A 46 -15.47 -3.09 59.94
CA SER A 46 -15.89 -1.93 59.19
C SER A 46 -15.93 -2.29 57.68
N SER A 47 -16.75 -1.64 56.90
CA SER A 47 -16.83 -1.82 55.46
C SER A 47 -15.46 -1.73 54.78
N LEU A 48 -14.59 -0.90 55.32
CA LEU A 48 -13.21 -0.73 54.89
C LEU A 48 -12.32 -1.95 55.20
N GLY A 49 -12.51 -2.61 56.35
CA GLY A 49 -11.83 -3.85 56.71
C GLY A 49 -12.23 -5.02 55.81
N LEU A 50 -13.52 -5.15 55.46
CA LEU A 50 -13.99 -6.16 54.51
C LEU A 50 -13.45 -5.93 53.10
N ALA A 51 -13.34 -4.69 52.64
CA ALA A 51 -12.76 -4.36 51.36
C ALA A 51 -11.28 -4.74 51.29
N ILE A 52 -10.49 -4.44 52.35
CA ILE A 52 -9.06 -4.79 52.41
C ILE A 52 -8.88 -6.32 52.41
N ILE A 53 -9.68 -7.07 53.17
CA ILE A 53 -9.61 -8.55 53.17
C ILE A 53 -9.99 -9.11 51.81
N SER A 54 -10.99 -8.57 51.13
CA SER A 54 -11.36 -8.98 49.79
C SER A 54 -10.25 -8.73 48.78
N ILE A 55 -9.62 -7.57 48.82
CA ILE A 55 -8.49 -7.22 47.93
C ILE A 55 -7.30 -8.15 48.19
N THR A 56 -6.92 -8.40 49.44
CA THR A 56 -5.78 -9.25 49.78
C THR A 56 -6.02 -10.72 49.47
N SER A 57 -7.26 -11.22 49.59
CA SER A 57 -7.58 -12.62 49.28
C SER A 57 -7.62 -12.89 47.76
N HIS A 58 -7.94 -11.87 46.95
CA HIS A 58 -8.07 -11.98 45.50
C HIS A 58 -7.01 -11.17 44.71
N TRP A 59 -5.93 -10.76 45.38
CA TRP A 59 -4.93 -9.87 44.80
C TRP A 59 -4.40 -10.32 43.44
N LYS A 60 -4.19 -11.64 43.24
CA LYS A 60 -3.73 -12.22 41.97
C LYS A 60 -4.72 -12.00 40.83
N SER A 61 -6.02 -12.19 41.11
CA SER A 61 -7.08 -11.97 40.13
C SER A 61 -7.23 -10.49 39.80
N ILE A 62 -7.14 -9.63 40.80
CA ILE A 62 -7.19 -8.18 40.63
C ILE A 62 -5.99 -7.70 39.82
N LEU A 63 -4.79 -8.20 40.11
CA LEU A 63 -3.58 -7.85 39.39
C LEU A 63 -3.65 -8.25 37.92
N VAL A 64 -4.14 -9.47 37.62
CA VAL A 64 -4.35 -9.92 36.23
C VAL A 64 -5.37 -9.03 35.52
N SER A 65 -6.46 -8.67 36.18
CA SER A 65 -7.48 -7.79 35.59
C SER A 65 -6.96 -6.38 35.31
N VAL A 66 -6.20 -5.81 36.24
CA VAL A 66 -5.57 -4.48 36.08
C VAL A 66 -4.53 -4.50 34.97
N LEU A 67 -3.69 -5.53 34.91
CA LEU A 67 -2.70 -5.69 33.83
C LEU A 67 -3.38 -5.86 32.47
N SER A 68 -4.43 -6.69 32.40
CA SER A 68 -5.19 -6.89 31.16
C SER A 68 -5.86 -5.61 30.66
N LEU A 69 -6.50 -4.86 31.59
CA LEU A 69 -7.12 -3.58 31.27
C LEU A 69 -6.08 -2.53 30.85
N GLY A 70 -4.96 -2.46 31.59
CA GLY A 70 -3.86 -1.56 31.28
C GLY A 70 -3.24 -1.85 29.92
N LEU A 71 -2.98 -3.14 29.62
CA LEU A 71 -2.44 -3.53 28.32
C LEU A 71 -3.40 -3.24 27.16
N SER A 72 -4.70 -3.50 27.38
CA SER A 72 -5.72 -3.18 26.39
C SER A 72 -5.83 -1.67 26.13
N GLY A 73 -5.77 -0.86 27.20
CA GLY A 73 -5.76 0.60 27.10
C GLY A 73 -4.52 1.11 26.35
N LEU A 74 -3.35 0.55 26.68
CA LEU A 74 -2.09 0.90 26.00
C LEU A 74 -2.14 0.56 24.50
N LEU A 75 -2.61 -0.63 24.15
CA LEU A 75 -2.78 -1.04 22.75
C LEU A 75 -3.77 -0.15 22.01
N PHE A 76 -4.86 0.25 22.67
CA PHE A 76 -5.83 1.17 22.08
C PHE A 76 -5.21 2.55 21.82
N VAL A 77 -4.49 3.09 22.80
CA VAL A 77 -3.80 4.39 22.65
C VAL A 77 -2.75 4.31 21.55
N LEU A 78 -1.95 3.24 21.49
CA LEU A 78 -0.96 3.05 20.44
C LEU A 78 -1.62 2.97 19.05
N ALA A 79 -2.71 2.21 18.92
CA ALA A 79 -3.44 2.11 17.66
C ALA A 79 -4.05 3.45 17.25
N ALA A 80 -4.66 4.18 18.19
CA ALA A 80 -5.24 5.50 17.94
C ALA A 80 -4.16 6.53 17.58
N THR A 81 -3.01 6.52 18.27
CA THR A 81 -1.88 7.41 17.97
C THR A 81 -1.29 7.08 16.61
N TYR A 82 -1.12 5.80 16.30
CA TYR A 82 -0.63 5.37 15.00
C TYR A 82 -1.57 5.82 13.87
N THR A 83 -2.89 5.59 14.01
CA THR A 83 -3.88 6.02 13.01
C THR A 83 -3.94 7.55 12.87
N ALA A 84 -3.83 8.28 13.97
CA ALA A 84 -3.81 9.75 13.95
C ALA A 84 -2.49 10.33 13.40
N SER A 85 -1.39 9.57 13.47
CA SER A 85 -0.09 9.98 12.90
C SER A 85 0.01 9.74 11.39
N ILE A 86 -0.87 8.88 10.86
CA ILE A 86 -1.00 8.68 9.42
C ILE A 86 -1.83 9.86 8.89
N ASP A 87 -1.15 10.83 8.32
CA ASP A 87 -1.79 11.87 7.52
C ASP A 87 -1.85 11.40 6.07
N PRO A 88 -3.03 10.97 5.58
CA PRO A 88 -3.17 10.48 4.20
C PRO A 88 -2.75 11.54 3.18
N GLU A 89 -3.07 12.82 3.46
CA GLU A 89 -2.68 13.91 2.59
C GLU A 89 -1.17 14.12 2.54
N SER A 90 -0.47 13.94 3.66
CA SER A 90 0.99 14.11 3.68
C SER A 90 1.71 12.98 2.97
N ILE A 91 1.18 11.76 3.03
CA ILE A 91 1.71 10.61 2.28
C ILE A 91 1.53 10.85 0.80
N VAL A 92 0.33 11.23 0.38
CA VAL A 92 -0.02 11.50 -1.01
C VAL A 92 0.70 12.73 -1.56
N LYS A 93 0.85 13.80 -0.77
CA LYS A 93 1.57 15.03 -1.17
C LYS A 93 3.09 14.87 -1.22
N LYS A 94 3.64 13.93 -0.45
CA LYS A 94 5.06 13.55 -0.51
C LYS A 94 5.35 12.54 -1.62
N ASP A 95 4.32 12.01 -2.23
CA ASP A 95 4.51 11.13 -3.37
C ASP A 95 5.18 11.94 -4.49
N VAL A 96 6.38 11.53 -4.79
CA VAL A 96 7.23 12.12 -5.82
C VAL A 96 6.53 12.15 -7.17
N TYR A 97 5.61 11.23 -7.36
CA TYR A 97 4.85 11.08 -8.61
C TYR A 97 3.60 11.93 -8.69
N GLN A 98 3.40 12.80 -7.74
CA GLN A 98 2.29 13.76 -7.73
C GLN A 98 0.93 13.11 -7.92
N TYR A 99 0.23 12.99 -6.85
CA TYR A 99 -1.18 12.68 -6.80
C TYR A 99 -1.98 13.50 -7.83
N GLY A 100 -2.85 12.81 -8.52
CA GLY A 100 -3.87 13.42 -9.40
C GLY A 100 -5.26 13.08 -8.89
N GLN A 101 -6.23 13.95 -9.15
CA GLN A 101 -7.62 13.69 -8.79
C GLN A 101 -8.33 12.77 -9.79
N PHE A 102 -7.77 12.63 -11.00
CA PHE A 102 -8.36 11.81 -12.05
C PHE A 102 -7.32 10.90 -12.68
N ALA A 103 -7.75 9.67 -13.01
CA ALA A 103 -7.01 8.77 -13.86
C ALA A 103 -7.81 8.45 -15.11
N ILE A 104 -7.19 8.58 -16.28
CA ILE A 104 -7.77 8.22 -17.56
C ILE A 104 -6.96 7.09 -18.14
N GLU A 105 -7.60 5.96 -18.40
CA GLU A 105 -6.91 4.72 -18.77
C GLU A 105 -7.37 4.25 -20.14
N THR A 106 -6.42 3.70 -20.89
CA THR A 106 -6.69 2.97 -22.13
C THR A 106 -5.75 1.79 -22.29
N THR A 107 -6.16 0.79 -23.03
CA THR A 107 -5.33 -0.37 -23.37
C THR A 107 -5.36 -0.58 -24.89
N GLY A 108 -4.26 -1.06 -25.42
CA GLY A 108 -4.16 -1.37 -26.82
C GLY A 108 -2.72 -1.44 -27.30
N LYS A 109 -2.51 -1.48 -28.62
CA LYS A 109 -1.16 -1.52 -29.19
C LYS A 109 -0.45 -0.20 -28.95
N TYR A 110 0.82 -0.28 -28.53
CA TYR A 110 1.64 0.89 -28.23
C TYR A 110 1.65 1.91 -29.37
N SER A 111 1.94 1.46 -30.60
CA SER A 111 2.02 2.35 -31.77
C SER A 111 0.73 3.10 -32.09
N GLU A 112 -0.42 2.51 -31.82
CA GLU A 112 -1.73 3.10 -32.06
C GLU A 112 -2.12 4.05 -30.93
N LYS A 113 -1.96 3.59 -29.68
CA LYS A 113 -2.45 4.30 -28.49
C LYS A 113 -1.57 5.48 -28.07
N VAL A 114 -0.27 5.46 -28.31
CA VAL A 114 0.59 6.59 -27.97
C VAL A 114 0.19 7.88 -28.70
N SER A 115 -0.08 7.81 -30.00
CA SER A 115 -0.52 8.98 -30.76
C SER A 115 -1.91 9.46 -30.35
N GLU A 116 -2.83 8.54 -30.05
CA GLU A 116 -4.18 8.84 -29.58
C GLU A 116 -4.15 9.56 -28.23
N ILE A 117 -3.37 9.01 -27.29
CA ILE A 117 -3.22 9.56 -25.94
C ILE A 117 -2.52 10.92 -25.95
N GLU A 118 -1.51 11.13 -26.80
CA GLU A 118 -0.84 12.42 -26.88
C GLU A 118 -1.79 13.52 -27.38
N ASN A 119 -2.60 13.23 -28.40
CA ASN A 119 -3.64 14.13 -28.85
C ASN A 119 -4.71 14.41 -27.76
N PHE A 120 -5.05 13.38 -27.00
CA PHE A 120 -6.01 13.50 -25.89
C PHE A 120 -5.43 14.34 -24.75
N LYS A 121 -4.19 14.13 -24.38
CA LYS A 121 -3.45 14.91 -23.40
C LYS A 121 -3.40 16.40 -23.76
N GLN A 122 -3.16 16.74 -25.02
CA GLN A 122 -3.19 18.12 -25.47
C GLN A 122 -4.56 18.77 -25.27
N LYS A 123 -5.65 18.07 -25.58
CA LYS A 123 -7.01 18.56 -25.32
C LYS A 123 -7.29 18.80 -23.83
N ILE A 124 -6.80 17.91 -22.94
CA ILE A 124 -6.95 18.10 -21.50
C ILE A 124 -6.16 19.32 -21.03
N MET A 125 -4.97 19.56 -21.57
CA MET A 125 -4.14 20.72 -21.19
C MET A 125 -4.78 22.08 -21.58
N GLU A 126 -5.75 22.08 -22.47
CA GLU A 126 -6.51 23.30 -22.79
C GLU A 126 -7.50 23.69 -21.67
N PHE A 127 -7.78 22.79 -20.72
CA PHE A 127 -8.67 23.12 -19.61
C PHE A 127 -7.96 24.00 -18.57
N PRO A 128 -8.54 25.17 -18.21
CA PRO A 128 -7.86 26.18 -17.40
C PRO A 128 -7.51 25.73 -15.98
N ASN A 129 -8.18 24.69 -15.49
CA ASN A 129 -8.01 24.17 -14.13
C ASN A 129 -7.02 23.00 -14.05
N ILE A 130 -6.47 22.55 -15.15
CA ILE A 130 -5.47 21.46 -15.13
C ILE A 130 -4.11 22.05 -14.81
N SER A 131 -3.47 21.52 -13.77
CA SER A 131 -2.15 21.97 -13.32
C SER A 131 -1.03 21.05 -13.79
N ASN A 132 -1.29 19.76 -13.93
CA ASN A 132 -0.31 18.78 -14.39
C ASN A 132 -0.98 17.54 -14.97
N ILE A 133 -0.31 16.90 -15.93
CA ILE A 133 -0.70 15.61 -16.49
C ILE A 133 0.54 14.73 -16.52
N LYS A 134 0.47 13.58 -15.88
CA LYS A 134 1.51 12.56 -15.92
C LYS A 134 1.04 11.36 -16.71
N GLN A 135 1.88 10.83 -17.56
CA GLN A 135 1.61 9.64 -18.36
C GLN A 135 2.40 8.47 -17.79
N VAL A 136 1.69 7.39 -17.52
CA VAL A 136 2.27 6.10 -17.11
C VAL A 136 1.94 5.09 -18.20
N VAL A 137 2.95 4.39 -18.70
CA VAL A 137 2.80 3.36 -19.73
C VAL A 137 3.38 2.07 -19.21
N GLU A 138 2.58 1.02 -19.22
CA GLU A 138 2.93 -0.28 -18.65
C GLU A 138 2.58 -1.41 -19.60
N THR A 139 3.35 -2.48 -19.56
CA THR A 139 3.07 -3.71 -20.31
C THR A 139 3.49 -4.92 -19.48
N ASP A 140 2.76 -6.02 -19.66
CA ASP A 140 3.13 -7.30 -19.08
C ASP A 140 4.24 -7.94 -19.90
N ILE A 141 5.24 -8.46 -19.22
CA ILE A 141 6.35 -9.20 -19.83
C ILE A 141 6.58 -10.53 -19.12
N SER A 142 7.07 -11.52 -19.85
CA SER A 142 7.79 -12.64 -19.28
C SER A 142 9.28 -12.38 -19.44
N TRP A 143 10.09 -12.73 -18.44
CA TRP A 143 11.51 -12.48 -18.50
C TRP A 143 12.33 -13.71 -18.11
N ALA A 144 13.54 -13.80 -18.65
CA ALA A 144 14.54 -14.81 -18.30
C ALA A 144 15.88 -14.12 -18.04
N GLY A 145 16.41 -14.33 -16.85
CA GLY A 145 17.74 -13.91 -16.45
C GLY A 145 18.68 -15.10 -16.28
N LYS A 146 19.88 -14.85 -15.82
CA LYS A 146 20.93 -15.87 -15.66
C LYS A 146 20.50 -17.03 -14.74
N ASN A 147 19.79 -16.75 -13.67
CA ASN A 147 19.47 -17.72 -12.61
C ASN A 147 17.97 -17.87 -12.34
N SER A 148 17.13 -17.08 -12.97
CA SER A 148 15.69 -17.04 -12.69
C SER A 148 14.87 -16.59 -13.89
N THR A 149 13.59 -16.88 -13.84
CA THR A 149 12.60 -16.47 -14.84
C THR A 149 11.35 -15.99 -14.08
N GLY A 150 10.60 -15.08 -14.67
CA GLY A 150 9.39 -14.56 -14.07
C GLY A 150 8.42 -13.96 -15.06
N LYS A 151 7.31 -13.50 -14.55
CA LYS A 151 6.34 -12.66 -15.24
C LYS A 151 6.12 -11.43 -14.40
N ASP A 152 6.30 -10.27 -14.98
CA ASP A 152 6.22 -9.00 -14.29
C ASP A 152 5.73 -7.89 -15.21
N GLN A 153 5.57 -6.72 -14.65
CA GLN A 153 5.18 -5.51 -15.33
C GLN A 153 6.43 -4.69 -15.69
N LEU A 154 6.47 -4.21 -16.90
CA LEU A 154 7.49 -3.29 -17.42
C LEU A 154 6.86 -1.90 -17.52
N SER A 155 7.42 -0.92 -16.84
CA SER A 155 7.05 0.50 -16.97
C SER A 155 7.94 1.18 -17.99
N ILE A 156 7.33 1.93 -18.90
CA ILE A 156 7.98 2.70 -19.94
C ILE A 156 8.08 4.14 -19.47
N ILE A 157 9.29 4.69 -19.41
CA ILE A 157 9.58 5.98 -18.81
C ILE A 157 10.22 6.95 -19.78
N THR A 158 9.91 8.22 -19.63
CA THR A 158 10.54 9.32 -20.36
C THR A 158 11.69 9.94 -19.55
N ASP A 159 12.54 10.74 -20.20
CA ASP A 159 13.64 11.46 -19.53
C ASP A 159 13.12 12.36 -18.39
N ASN A 160 12.00 13.06 -18.63
CA ASN A 160 11.39 13.91 -17.61
C ASN A 160 10.93 13.16 -16.36
N ASP A 161 10.43 11.94 -16.53
CA ASP A 161 9.98 11.10 -15.40
C ASP A 161 11.19 10.49 -14.70
N PHE A 162 12.25 10.20 -15.42
CA PHE A 162 13.45 9.57 -14.92
C PHE A 162 14.16 10.37 -13.82
N ALA A 163 14.17 11.69 -13.93
CA ALA A 163 14.75 12.57 -12.90
C ALA A 163 14.13 12.35 -11.51
N SER A 164 12.82 12.05 -11.46
CA SER A 164 12.13 11.75 -10.21
C SER A 164 12.39 10.34 -9.68
N ILE A 165 12.76 9.41 -10.56
CA ILE A 165 13.07 8.03 -10.21
C ILE A 165 14.49 7.88 -9.64
N GLN A 166 15.42 8.73 -10.04
CA GLN A 166 16.82 8.68 -9.59
C GLN A 166 17.01 8.69 -8.08
N GLN A 167 16.09 9.32 -7.32
CA GLN A 167 16.16 9.36 -5.87
C GLN A 167 16.03 7.99 -5.20
N PHE A 168 15.44 7.01 -5.88
CA PHE A 168 15.28 5.64 -5.40
C PHE A 168 16.44 4.73 -5.78
N ARG A 169 17.52 5.28 -6.32
CA ARG A 169 18.69 4.52 -6.75
C ARG A 169 19.34 3.78 -5.58
N GLU A 170 19.45 2.47 -5.69
CA GLU A 170 20.21 1.63 -4.78
C GLU A 170 21.63 1.41 -5.34
N SER A 171 21.77 1.07 -6.62
CA SER A 171 23.05 0.83 -7.24
C SER A 171 23.07 1.17 -8.73
N GLY A 172 24.23 1.41 -9.26
CA GLY A 172 24.44 1.71 -10.66
C GLY A 172 24.47 3.20 -10.97
N ASP A 173 24.79 3.51 -12.23
CA ASP A 173 24.65 4.84 -12.78
C ASP A 173 23.30 4.91 -13.49
N LEU A 174 22.46 5.83 -13.04
CA LEU A 174 21.15 6.06 -13.61
C LEU A 174 21.19 7.35 -14.42
N ASP A 175 21.92 7.34 -15.52
CA ASP A 175 21.86 8.37 -16.55
C ASP A 175 20.94 7.90 -17.68
N TYR A 176 19.89 8.66 -17.97
CA TYR A 176 18.88 8.27 -18.96
C TYR A 176 19.48 8.10 -20.36
N GLN A 177 20.33 9.04 -20.78
CA GLN A 177 20.96 8.99 -22.10
C GLN A 177 21.91 7.81 -22.23
N GLN A 178 22.61 7.47 -21.15
CA GLN A 178 23.47 6.28 -21.12
C GLN A 178 22.65 4.99 -21.21
N LEU A 179 21.51 4.91 -20.52
CA LEU A 179 20.61 3.75 -20.62
C LEU A 179 20.15 3.54 -22.07
N VAL A 180 19.74 4.62 -22.75
CA VAL A 180 19.32 4.57 -24.16
C VAL A 180 20.46 4.11 -25.04
N GLN A 181 21.63 4.77 -24.99
CA GLN A 181 22.79 4.48 -25.87
C GLN A 181 23.33 3.07 -25.68
N SER A 182 23.24 2.53 -24.48
CA SER A 182 23.81 1.22 -24.13
C SER A 182 22.75 0.10 -24.11
N ASN A 183 21.52 0.35 -24.57
CA ASN A 183 20.43 -0.61 -24.57
C ASN A 183 20.18 -1.21 -23.15
N GLN A 184 20.14 -0.33 -22.15
CA GLN A 184 20.04 -0.73 -20.76
C GLN A 184 18.66 -0.42 -20.18
N ILE A 185 18.26 -1.26 -19.24
CA ILE A 185 17.03 -1.11 -18.43
C ILE A 185 17.40 -0.95 -16.97
N VAL A 186 16.43 -0.52 -16.18
CA VAL A 186 16.56 -0.46 -14.72
C VAL A 186 15.69 -1.55 -14.11
N ALA A 187 16.19 -2.27 -13.11
CA ALA A 187 15.43 -3.24 -12.35
C ALA A 187 15.15 -2.69 -10.94
N VAL A 188 14.05 -3.14 -10.34
CA VAL A 188 13.71 -2.83 -8.95
C VAL A 188 14.27 -3.93 -8.05
N ASN A 189 14.88 -3.57 -6.93
CA ASN A 189 15.37 -4.54 -5.95
C ASN A 189 14.19 -5.39 -5.44
N GLY A 190 14.37 -6.70 -5.38
CA GLY A 190 13.30 -7.66 -5.09
C GLY A 190 12.95 -8.55 -6.28
N VAL A 191 13.41 -8.22 -7.48
CA VAL A 191 13.39 -9.17 -8.60
C VAL A 191 14.48 -10.20 -8.36
N GLU A 192 14.09 -11.44 -8.05
CA GLU A 192 15.01 -12.48 -7.64
C GLU A 192 16.09 -12.78 -8.71
N GLY A 193 17.32 -12.83 -8.27
CA GLY A 193 18.46 -13.25 -9.11
C GLY A 193 18.91 -12.24 -10.16
N ILE A 194 18.46 -10.99 -10.08
CA ILE A 194 18.86 -9.89 -10.97
C ILE A 194 19.83 -8.96 -10.24
N SER A 195 20.93 -8.63 -10.93
CA SER A 195 21.95 -7.68 -10.46
C SER A 195 22.34 -6.72 -11.58
N LYS A 196 22.95 -5.57 -11.20
CA LYS A 196 23.51 -4.64 -12.18
C LYS A 196 24.54 -5.36 -13.07
N GLY A 197 24.43 -5.14 -14.37
CA GLY A 197 25.29 -5.75 -15.40
C GLY A 197 24.79 -7.09 -15.90
N ASP A 198 23.76 -7.66 -15.29
CA ASP A 198 23.14 -8.89 -15.79
C ASP A 198 22.40 -8.63 -17.10
N THR A 199 22.28 -9.69 -17.88
CA THR A 199 21.51 -9.69 -19.13
C THR A 199 20.18 -10.36 -18.87
N VAL A 200 19.09 -9.72 -19.30
CA VAL A 200 17.71 -10.20 -19.15
C VAL A 200 17.05 -10.24 -20.53
N GLU A 201 16.45 -11.37 -20.85
CA GLU A 201 15.64 -11.54 -22.04
C GLU A 201 14.17 -11.32 -21.71
N PHE A 202 13.53 -10.35 -22.34
CA PHE A 202 12.11 -10.09 -22.26
C PHE A 202 11.36 -10.78 -23.39
N THR A 203 10.26 -11.41 -23.07
CA THR A 203 9.25 -11.87 -24.03
C THR A 203 8.01 -11.02 -23.84
N PHE A 204 7.67 -10.24 -24.84
CA PHE A 204 6.48 -9.38 -24.85
C PHE A 204 5.22 -10.17 -25.21
N GLY A 205 4.04 -9.56 -25.00
CA GLY A 205 2.76 -10.21 -25.23
C GLY A 205 2.48 -10.64 -26.67
N ASP A 206 3.20 -10.09 -27.65
CA ASP A 206 3.15 -10.49 -29.07
C ASP A 206 4.14 -11.64 -29.40
N GLY A 207 4.86 -12.15 -28.40
CA GLY A 207 5.88 -13.19 -28.55
C GLY A 207 7.25 -12.69 -28.98
N THR A 208 7.43 -11.37 -29.18
CA THR A 208 8.74 -10.80 -29.50
C THR A 208 9.69 -10.95 -28.33
N GLN A 209 10.92 -11.40 -28.61
CA GLN A 209 11.99 -11.55 -27.63
C GLN A 209 13.06 -10.51 -27.84
N LYS A 210 13.49 -9.87 -26.76
CA LYS A 210 14.54 -8.86 -26.75
C LYS A 210 15.41 -9.00 -25.51
N THR A 211 16.70 -8.73 -25.70
CA THR A 211 17.70 -8.85 -24.64
C THR A 211 18.17 -7.45 -24.25
N TYR A 212 18.19 -7.20 -22.95
CA TYR A 212 18.63 -5.95 -22.34
C TYR A 212 19.67 -6.19 -21.26
N THR A 213 20.49 -5.18 -20.99
CA THR A 213 21.43 -5.20 -19.86
C THR A 213 20.86 -4.35 -18.72
N VAL A 214 20.97 -4.82 -17.50
CA VAL A 214 20.56 -4.08 -16.31
C VAL A 214 21.62 -3.01 -15.99
N GLY A 215 21.31 -1.75 -16.26
CA GLY A 215 22.19 -0.59 -16.01
C GLY A 215 22.21 -0.13 -14.57
N GLY A 216 21.12 -0.33 -13.84
CA GLY A 216 20.99 0.07 -12.44
C GLY A 216 19.86 -0.64 -11.71
N ILE A 217 19.88 -0.51 -10.39
CA ILE A 217 18.89 -1.09 -9.48
C ILE A 217 18.25 0.04 -8.64
N LEU A 218 16.93 0.03 -8.52
CA LEU A 218 16.19 0.88 -7.61
C LEU A 218 15.91 0.13 -6.29
N ASP A 219 15.82 0.89 -5.20
CA ASP A 219 15.36 0.38 -3.91
C ASP A 219 13.88 0.02 -3.99
N GLY A 220 13.57 -1.28 -3.89
CA GLY A 220 12.21 -1.80 -4.04
C GLY A 220 11.26 -1.33 -2.96
N ASP A 221 11.73 -1.16 -1.73
CA ASP A 221 10.89 -0.74 -0.60
C ASP A 221 10.47 0.74 -0.75
N LEU A 222 11.41 1.60 -1.15
CA LEU A 222 11.13 3.01 -1.39
C LEU A 222 10.31 3.19 -2.67
N TYR A 223 10.69 2.52 -3.74
CA TYR A 223 10.02 2.65 -5.03
C TYR A 223 8.58 2.13 -4.99
N SER A 224 8.35 0.92 -4.48
CA SER A 224 7.02 0.29 -4.46
C SER A 224 6.01 1.00 -3.57
N ASN A 225 6.48 1.72 -2.54
CA ASN A 225 5.61 2.44 -1.62
C ASN A 225 5.20 3.84 -2.12
N THR A 226 5.93 4.38 -3.08
CA THR A 226 5.74 5.77 -3.53
C THR A 226 5.53 5.90 -5.04
N ALA A 227 5.81 4.85 -5.82
CA ALA A 227 5.76 4.90 -7.27
C ALA A 227 4.33 4.71 -7.80
N ILE A 228 3.95 5.56 -8.73
CA ILE A 228 2.77 5.36 -9.58
C ILE A 228 3.00 4.17 -10.53
N TYR A 229 4.25 3.99 -10.95
CA TYR A 229 4.66 2.89 -11.81
C TYR A 229 4.72 1.59 -11.01
N GLY A 230 3.90 0.62 -11.38
CA GLY A 230 3.84 -0.70 -10.72
C GLY A 230 4.88 -1.71 -11.21
N GLY A 231 5.68 -1.32 -12.22
CA GLY A 231 6.61 -2.24 -12.88
C GLY A 231 7.87 -2.55 -12.07
N TRP A 232 8.30 -3.80 -12.15
CA TRP A 232 9.57 -4.26 -11.58
C TRP A 232 10.77 -4.00 -12.49
N PHE A 233 10.50 -3.59 -13.73
CA PHE A 233 11.51 -3.12 -14.68
C PHE A 233 11.07 -1.80 -15.29
N LEU A 234 12.04 -0.93 -15.55
CA LEU A 234 11.81 0.35 -16.20
C LEU A 234 12.66 0.44 -17.45
N MET A 235 12.04 0.88 -18.53
CA MET A 235 12.67 0.98 -19.85
C MET A 235 12.50 2.38 -20.41
N PRO A 236 13.57 3.02 -20.92
CA PRO A 236 13.47 4.25 -21.70
C PRO A 236 12.56 4.10 -22.92
N THR A 237 11.74 5.12 -23.20
CA THR A 237 10.79 5.12 -24.32
C THR A 237 11.48 4.90 -25.66
N GLU A 238 12.68 5.43 -25.86
CA GLU A 238 13.45 5.34 -27.10
C GLU A 238 13.81 3.90 -27.45
N LEU A 239 14.05 3.05 -26.45
CA LEU A 239 14.37 1.63 -26.68
C LEU A 239 13.19 0.86 -27.29
N ILE A 240 11.97 1.36 -27.12
CA ILE A 240 10.77 0.78 -27.75
C ILE A 240 10.68 1.22 -29.21
N ALA A 241 10.87 2.51 -29.49
CA ALA A 241 10.79 3.07 -30.83
C ALA A 241 11.79 2.44 -31.77
N GLU A 242 13.03 2.21 -31.31
CA GLU A 242 14.08 1.55 -32.08
C GLU A 242 13.77 0.09 -32.42
N ASN A 243 12.94 -0.56 -31.63
CA ASN A 243 12.71 -2.01 -31.71
C ASN A 243 11.46 -2.41 -32.47
N SER A 244 10.64 -1.50 -32.98
CA SER A 244 9.43 -1.74 -33.80
C SER A 244 8.48 -2.82 -33.21
N VAL A 245 8.35 -2.87 -31.88
CA VAL A 245 7.60 -3.92 -31.20
C VAL A 245 6.12 -3.53 -31.12
N SER A 246 5.23 -4.39 -31.60
CA SER A 246 3.78 -4.19 -31.58
C SER A 246 3.18 -4.98 -30.41
N PHE A 247 3.41 -4.54 -29.18
CA PHE A 247 2.82 -5.15 -27.99
C PHE A 247 1.69 -4.29 -27.42
N ASN A 248 0.83 -4.93 -26.62
CA ASN A 248 -0.23 -4.24 -25.92
C ASN A 248 0.32 -3.55 -24.68
N VAL A 249 -0.16 -2.35 -24.44
CA VAL A 249 0.16 -1.53 -23.28
C VAL A 249 -1.12 -1.09 -22.58
N SER A 250 -1.00 -0.84 -21.29
CA SER A 250 -1.91 -0.02 -20.51
C SER A 250 -1.31 1.38 -20.40
N ILE A 251 -2.06 2.39 -20.81
CA ILE A 251 -1.64 3.78 -20.66
C ILE A 251 -2.60 4.46 -19.69
N ARG A 252 -2.04 5.10 -18.68
CA ARG A 252 -2.78 5.85 -17.68
C ARG A 252 -2.30 7.30 -17.69
N LEU A 253 -3.22 8.24 -17.86
CA LEU A 253 -2.98 9.66 -17.65
C LEU A 253 -3.47 10.01 -16.24
N ILE A 254 -2.56 10.47 -15.41
CA ILE A 254 -2.86 10.99 -14.08
C ILE A 254 -2.98 12.50 -14.20
N VAL A 255 -4.18 13.01 -14.00
CA VAL A 255 -4.51 14.41 -14.19
C VAL A 255 -4.66 15.09 -12.83
N LYS A 256 -3.89 16.16 -12.65
CA LYS A 256 -3.99 17.03 -11.48
C LYS A 256 -4.70 18.31 -11.86
N ALA A 257 -5.82 18.56 -11.18
CA ALA A 257 -6.56 19.81 -11.30
C ALA A 257 -6.34 20.70 -10.08
N ASN A 258 -6.60 21.98 -10.22
CA ASN A 258 -6.67 22.91 -9.11
C ASN A 258 -7.95 22.65 -8.30
N ASP A 259 -7.90 22.84 -6.98
CA ASP A 259 -9.04 22.58 -6.07
C ASP A 259 -10.27 23.45 -6.41
N THR A 260 -10.05 24.63 -7.01
CA THR A 260 -11.12 25.50 -7.45
C THR A 260 -11.67 25.03 -8.81
N GLY A 261 -12.90 24.52 -8.83
CA GLY A 261 -13.57 24.13 -10.06
C GLY A 261 -13.48 22.63 -10.41
N LEU A 262 -13.18 21.78 -9.44
CA LEU A 262 -13.10 20.33 -9.61
C LEU A 262 -14.37 19.74 -10.26
N GLU A 263 -15.56 20.15 -9.82
CA GLU A 263 -16.82 19.67 -10.36
C GLU A 263 -16.96 19.98 -11.87
N HIS A 264 -16.62 21.19 -12.28
CA HIS A 264 -16.63 21.59 -13.68
C HIS A 264 -15.59 20.81 -14.49
N THR A 265 -14.42 20.56 -13.91
CA THR A 265 -13.36 19.77 -14.54
C THR A 265 -13.79 18.32 -14.69
N THR A 266 -14.46 17.73 -13.70
CA THR A 266 -15.01 16.37 -13.77
C THR A 266 -15.98 16.23 -14.94
N ILE A 267 -16.99 17.11 -15.03
CA ILE A 267 -17.98 17.10 -16.11
C ILE A 267 -17.30 17.26 -17.48
N SER A 268 -16.28 18.10 -17.57
CA SER A 268 -15.57 18.33 -18.83
C SER A 268 -14.73 17.13 -19.26
N LEU A 269 -14.07 16.45 -18.29
CA LEU A 269 -13.31 15.23 -18.54
C LEU A 269 -14.23 14.06 -18.89
N GLU A 270 -15.35 13.89 -18.20
CA GLU A 270 -16.36 12.87 -18.52
C GLU A 270 -16.85 13.02 -19.95
N LYS A 271 -17.24 14.23 -20.35
CA LYS A 271 -17.64 14.52 -21.73
C LYS A 271 -16.55 14.19 -22.75
N LEU A 272 -15.29 14.54 -22.45
CA LEU A 272 -14.18 14.31 -23.36
C LEU A 272 -13.88 12.82 -23.51
N VAL A 273 -13.98 12.05 -22.41
CA VAL A 273 -13.80 10.60 -22.38
C VAL A 273 -14.94 9.90 -23.12
N ASP A 274 -16.20 10.31 -22.89
CA ASP A 274 -17.38 9.75 -23.57
C ASP A 274 -17.36 9.95 -25.10
N MET A 275 -16.68 10.99 -25.55
CA MET A 275 -16.48 11.27 -26.99
C MET A 275 -15.31 10.49 -27.60
N SER A 276 -14.60 9.71 -26.80
CA SER A 276 -13.36 9.00 -27.19
C SER A 276 -13.52 7.50 -26.95
N ASP A 277 -13.39 6.71 -28.00
CA ASP A 277 -13.53 5.26 -27.89
C ASP A 277 -12.39 4.62 -27.06
N GLY A 278 -12.74 3.76 -26.12
CA GLY A 278 -11.79 2.93 -25.39
C GLY A 278 -11.01 3.66 -24.28
N LEU A 279 -11.47 4.84 -23.86
CA LEU A 279 -10.97 5.52 -22.66
C LEU A 279 -11.91 5.30 -21.48
N THR A 280 -11.34 5.18 -20.29
CA THR A 280 -12.09 5.10 -19.04
C THR A 280 -11.59 6.17 -18.08
N LEU A 281 -12.50 6.85 -17.39
CA LEU A 281 -12.21 7.85 -16.37
C LEU A 281 -12.47 7.26 -14.98
N THR A 282 -11.50 7.40 -14.10
CA THR A 282 -11.62 7.07 -12.67
C THR A 282 -11.29 8.31 -11.85
N THR A 283 -12.12 8.63 -10.87
CA THR A 283 -11.83 9.65 -9.86
C THR A 283 -11.08 9.00 -8.72
N MET A 284 -9.91 9.55 -8.36
CA MET A 284 -9.03 9.00 -7.31
C MET A 284 -9.26 9.65 -5.96
#